data_b2575b868189fbd09c4019c8900b9363
#
_entry.id   b2575b868189fbd09c4019c8900b9363
#
_cell.length_a   1.000
_cell.length_b   1.000
_cell.length_c   1.000
_cell.angle_alpha   90.00
_cell.angle_beta   90.00
_cell.angle_gamma   90.00
#
_symmetry.space_group_name_H-M   'P 1'
#
loop_
_entity.id
_entity.type
_entity.pdbx_description
1 polymer ?
#
loop_
_entity_poly.entity_id
_entity_poly.type
_entity_poly.pdbx_seq_one_letter_code
_entity_poly.pdbx_strand_id
1 'polypeptide(L)'
;MSRRALGFGVRAAAYERFRPGYPDELADLVLAYAGRPVRTALEIGAGTGKATRLFAQRGVTVTATEPDGAMLAELRKHAPATVRTVHAAFEQLRPGERHDLVYAAAALHWTEPAGRWSRIAALLEPGGVVASFGGPVRLADPAVAEAVRAVRAAFLASDEVPSPDGTPPEQPMQWPGTELQRSGLFTDVRQTVLERRITMSAGDYLGLLSTISAYLELPAPVQEQLYDRIARVLPETVEVDTDLTVHLARLRPDADSR
;
A
#
# COMPACT_ATOMS: atom_id res chain seq x y z
N MET A 1 -14.25 1.34 -9.13
CA MET A 1 -12.78 1.16 -9.17
C MET A 1 -12.16 2.03 -10.25
N SER A 2 -11.08 2.77 -9.95
CA SER A 2 -10.40 3.69 -10.90
C SER A 2 -9.67 2.92 -12.02
N ARG A 3 -9.71 3.43 -13.27
CA ARG A 3 -8.86 2.93 -14.38
C ARG A 3 -7.36 2.91 -14.03
N ARG A 4 -6.92 3.79 -13.14
CA ARG A 4 -5.53 3.85 -12.63
C ARG A 4 -5.14 2.60 -11.87
N ALA A 5 -6.04 2.02 -11.09
CA ALA A 5 -5.78 0.80 -10.32
C ALA A 5 -5.49 -0.44 -11.21
N LEU A 6 -5.95 -0.44 -12.48
CA LEU A 6 -5.72 -1.51 -13.45
C LEU A 6 -4.51 -1.24 -14.36
N GLY A 7 -3.82 -0.11 -14.21
CA GLY A 7 -2.68 0.26 -15.06
C GLY A 7 -1.35 -0.36 -14.65
N PHE A 8 -1.27 -0.95 -13.47
CA PHE A 8 -0.02 -1.49 -12.93
C PHE A 8 0.40 -2.83 -13.53
N GLY A 9 -0.54 -3.60 -14.08
CA GLY A 9 -0.29 -4.94 -14.61
C GLY A 9 0.75 -4.99 -15.72
N VAL A 10 0.81 -3.98 -16.59
CA VAL A 10 1.82 -3.87 -17.66
C VAL A 10 3.24 -3.85 -17.09
N ARG A 11 3.41 -3.49 -15.81
CA ARG A 11 4.71 -3.39 -15.12
C ARG A 11 4.80 -4.26 -13.87
N ALA A 12 3.99 -5.33 -13.77
CA ALA A 12 3.96 -6.19 -12.56
C ALA A 12 5.34 -6.72 -12.18
N ALA A 13 6.13 -7.21 -13.15
CA ALA A 13 7.50 -7.68 -12.90
C ALA A 13 8.44 -6.55 -12.46
N ALA A 14 8.32 -5.35 -13.04
CA ALA A 14 9.09 -4.18 -12.61
C ALA A 14 8.67 -3.74 -11.20
N TYR A 15 7.37 -3.75 -10.92
CA TYR A 15 6.84 -3.46 -9.58
C TYR A 15 7.42 -4.42 -8.54
N GLU A 16 7.41 -5.73 -8.81
CA GLU A 16 7.99 -6.73 -7.92
C GLU A 16 9.48 -6.49 -7.69
N ARG A 17 10.22 -6.19 -8.75
CA ARG A 17 11.66 -5.97 -8.69
C ARG A 17 12.04 -4.69 -7.93
N PHE A 18 11.42 -3.56 -8.26
CA PHE A 18 11.94 -2.25 -7.86
C PHE A 18 11.23 -1.63 -6.64
N ARG A 19 9.98 -2.01 -6.35
CA ARG A 19 9.32 -1.51 -5.13
C ARG A 19 9.91 -2.16 -3.90
N PRO A 20 10.27 -1.39 -2.87
CA PRO A 20 10.70 -1.95 -1.59
C PRO A 20 9.66 -2.90 -1.02
N GLY A 21 10.10 -4.00 -0.41
CA GLY A 21 9.24 -4.84 0.42
C GLY A 21 8.91 -4.17 1.75
N TYR A 22 8.16 -4.84 2.59
CA TYR A 22 7.82 -4.40 3.93
C TYR A 22 8.76 -5.02 4.97
N PRO A 23 9.18 -4.28 6.01
CA PRO A 23 10.04 -4.79 7.05
C PRO A 23 9.29 -5.73 8.00
N ASP A 24 10.01 -6.62 8.64
CA ASP A 24 9.47 -7.60 9.58
C ASP A 24 8.76 -6.95 10.77
N GLU A 25 9.27 -5.83 11.24
CA GLU A 25 8.73 -5.03 12.33
C GLU A 25 7.29 -4.56 12.06
N LEU A 26 6.92 -4.40 10.78
CA LEU A 26 5.54 -4.05 10.42
C LEU A 26 4.56 -5.16 10.81
N ALA A 27 4.88 -6.41 10.47
CA ALA A 27 4.03 -7.53 10.86
C ALA A 27 3.98 -7.68 12.38
N ASP A 28 5.13 -7.56 13.04
CA ASP A 28 5.22 -7.67 14.50
C ASP A 28 4.37 -6.59 15.19
N LEU A 29 4.39 -5.35 14.68
CA LEU A 29 3.55 -4.25 15.16
C LEU A 29 2.05 -4.55 15.01
N VAL A 30 1.62 -5.00 13.84
CA VAL A 30 0.21 -5.31 13.54
C VAL A 30 -0.27 -6.47 14.42
N LEU A 31 0.52 -7.55 14.52
CA LEU A 31 0.18 -8.73 15.30
C LEU A 31 0.18 -8.44 16.82
N ALA A 32 1.11 -7.62 17.30
CA ALA A 32 1.11 -7.16 18.69
C ALA A 32 -0.11 -6.30 19.03
N TYR A 33 -0.51 -5.40 18.11
CA TYR A 33 -1.73 -4.61 18.28
C TYR A 33 -2.99 -5.48 18.37
N ALA A 34 -3.05 -6.59 17.63
CA ALA A 34 -4.18 -7.50 17.69
C ALA A 34 -4.42 -8.04 19.10
N GLY A 35 -3.36 -8.23 19.92
CA GLY A 35 -3.44 -8.68 21.31
C GLY A 35 -4.00 -10.09 21.48
N ARG A 36 -4.21 -10.81 20.38
CA ARG A 36 -4.67 -12.19 20.30
C ARG A 36 -4.06 -12.86 19.07
N PRO A 37 -4.02 -14.20 18.99
CA PRO A 37 -3.53 -14.89 17.81
C PRO A 37 -4.31 -14.49 16.54
N VAL A 38 -3.61 -14.03 15.53
CA VAL A 38 -4.13 -13.77 14.19
C VAL A 38 -3.85 -15.01 13.35
N ARG A 39 -4.88 -15.78 13.04
CA ARG A 39 -4.78 -17.02 12.25
C ARG A 39 -5.12 -16.80 10.79
N THR A 40 -6.07 -15.89 10.53
CA THR A 40 -6.58 -15.60 9.20
C THR A 40 -6.50 -14.12 8.89
N ALA A 41 -6.15 -13.81 7.65
CA ALA A 41 -6.15 -12.43 7.16
C ALA A 41 -6.71 -12.32 5.75
N LEU A 42 -7.35 -11.19 5.46
CA LEU A 42 -7.74 -10.76 4.12
C LEU A 42 -6.90 -9.55 3.73
N GLU A 43 -6.23 -9.64 2.59
CA GLU A 43 -5.51 -8.52 1.98
C GLU A 43 -6.33 -7.89 0.86
N ILE A 44 -6.50 -6.59 0.92
CA ILE A 44 -7.18 -5.77 -0.10
C ILE A 44 -6.15 -5.19 -1.04
N GLY A 45 -6.23 -5.52 -2.34
CA GLY A 45 -5.31 -5.00 -3.35
C GLY A 45 -3.87 -5.48 -3.14
N ALA A 46 -3.68 -6.79 -3.14
CA ALA A 46 -2.41 -7.42 -2.77
C ALA A 46 -1.25 -7.13 -3.74
N GLY A 47 -1.54 -6.62 -4.94
CA GLY A 47 -0.53 -6.34 -5.95
C GLY A 47 0.28 -7.58 -6.31
N THR A 48 1.61 -7.48 -6.20
CA THR A 48 2.54 -8.60 -6.42
C THR A 48 2.78 -9.45 -5.16
N GLY A 49 2.08 -9.16 -4.06
CA GLY A 49 2.09 -9.98 -2.84
C GLY A 49 3.22 -9.69 -1.86
N LYS A 50 3.83 -8.52 -1.89
CA LYS A 50 4.92 -8.17 -0.96
C LYS A 50 4.48 -8.21 0.50
N ALA A 51 3.30 -7.64 0.84
CA ALA A 51 2.76 -7.73 2.18
C ALA A 51 2.08 -9.08 2.45
N THR A 52 1.51 -9.72 1.44
CA THR A 52 1.01 -11.11 1.54
C THR A 52 2.07 -12.05 2.11
N ARG A 53 3.28 -12.01 1.52
CA ARG A 53 4.40 -12.87 1.95
C ARG A 53 4.84 -12.58 3.38
N LEU A 54 4.86 -11.30 3.76
CA LEU A 54 5.26 -10.90 5.11
C LEU A 54 4.36 -11.53 6.19
N PHE A 55 3.04 -11.46 6.04
CA PHE A 55 2.11 -12.07 6.99
C PHE A 55 2.09 -13.59 6.90
N ALA A 56 2.19 -14.15 5.70
CA ALA A 56 2.26 -15.61 5.52
C ALA A 56 3.50 -16.22 6.19
N GLN A 57 4.64 -15.55 6.18
CA GLN A 57 5.87 -15.96 6.88
C GLN A 57 5.73 -15.93 8.41
N ARG A 58 4.75 -15.18 8.95
CA ARG A 58 4.37 -15.18 10.38
C ARG A 58 3.34 -16.25 10.72
N GLY A 59 3.05 -17.18 9.80
CA GLY A 59 2.08 -18.26 10.01
C GLY A 59 0.61 -17.87 9.87
N VAL A 60 0.34 -16.68 9.33
CA VAL A 60 -1.04 -16.23 9.05
C VAL A 60 -1.52 -16.83 7.73
N THR A 61 -2.68 -17.45 7.73
CA THR A 61 -3.36 -17.87 6.48
C THR A 61 -3.95 -16.65 5.79
N VAL A 62 -3.36 -16.26 4.66
CA VAL A 62 -3.75 -15.03 3.95
C VAL A 62 -4.63 -15.35 2.75
N THR A 63 -5.79 -14.70 2.65
CA THR A 63 -6.57 -14.56 1.42
C THR A 63 -6.20 -13.24 0.77
N ALA A 64 -5.44 -13.29 -0.32
CA ALA A 64 -4.96 -12.13 -1.06
C ALA A 64 -5.91 -11.82 -2.23
N THR A 65 -6.52 -10.64 -2.22
CA THR A 65 -7.42 -10.19 -3.28
C THR A 65 -6.76 -9.13 -4.15
N GLU A 66 -6.83 -9.30 -5.46
CA GLU A 66 -6.22 -8.37 -6.42
C GLU A 66 -7.09 -8.30 -7.69
N PRO A 67 -7.49 -7.09 -8.12
CA PRO A 67 -8.32 -6.93 -9.31
C PRO A 67 -7.54 -6.96 -10.64
N ASP A 68 -6.23 -6.66 -10.63
CA ASP A 68 -5.42 -6.73 -11.83
C ASP A 68 -4.87 -8.14 -12.03
N GLY A 69 -5.27 -8.78 -13.13
CA GLY A 69 -4.88 -10.17 -13.42
C GLY A 69 -3.38 -10.37 -13.61
N ALA A 70 -2.63 -9.36 -14.10
CA ALA A 70 -1.19 -9.48 -14.30
C ALA A 70 -0.44 -9.31 -12.97
N MET A 71 -0.89 -8.40 -12.09
CA MET A 71 -0.38 -8.30 -10.72
C MET A 71 -0.63 -9.60 -9.95
N LEU A 72 -1.85 -10.15 -10.05
CA LEU A 72 -2.21 -11.41 -9.43
C LEU A 72 -1.37 -12.59 -9.95
N ALA A 73 -1.09 -12.61 -11.26
CA ALA A 73 -0.21 -13.63 -11.85
C ALA A 73 1.22 -13.52 -11.31
N GLU A 74 1.72 -12.30 -11.11
CA GLU A 74 3.03 -12.08 -10.51
C GLU A 74 3.04 -12.51 -9.03
N LEU A 75 2.01 -12.17 -8.26
CA LEU A 75 1.83 -12.63 -6.87
C LEU A 75 1.95 -14.14 -6.76
N ARG A 76 1.26 -14.88 -7.64
CA ARG A 76 1.23 -16.36 -7.64
C ARG A 76 2.60 -17.00 -7.86
N LYS A 77 3.53 -16.32 -8.52
CA LYS A 77 4.91 -16.83 -8.69
C LYS A 77 5.71 -16.82 -7.39
N HIS A 78 5.36 -15.93 -6.46
CA HIS A 78 6.15 -15.65 -5.26
C HIS A 78 5.44 -16.04 -3.96
N ALA A 79 4.12 -16.24 -4.00
CA ALA A 79 3.34 -16.58 -2.81
C ALA A 79 3.56 -18.04 -2.39
N PRO A 80 3.68 -18.34 -1.08
CA PRO A 80 3.68 -19.70 -0.59
C PRO A 80 2.32 -20.38 -0.84
N ALA A 81 2.33 -21.72 -0.91
CA ALA A 81 1.13 -22.53 -1.18
C ALA A 81 -0.02 -22.34 -0.16
N THR A 82 0.30 -21.81 1.02
CA THR A 82 -0.67 -21.49 2.07
C THR A 82 -1.51 -20.23 1.78
N VAL A 83 -1.12 -19.43 0.79
CA VAL A 83 -1.83 -18.22 0.40
C VAL A 83 -2.93 -18.55 -0.59
N ARG A 84 -4.17 -18.17 -0.27
CA ARG A 84 -5.29 -18.21 -1.20
C ARG A 84 -5.35 -16.90 -2.00
N THR A 85 -5.33 -16.98 -3.32
CA THR A 85 -5.42 -15.81 -4.19
C THR A 85 -6.81 -15.70 -4.82
N VAL A 86 -7.38 -14.49 -4.83
CA VAL A 86 -8.71 -14.21 -5.39
C VAL A 86 -8.61 -13.06 -6.39
N HIS A 87 -9.02 -13.30 -7.64
CA HIS A 87 -9.10 -12.27 -8.66
C HIS A 87 -10.41 -11.49 -8.49
N ALA A 88 -10.38 -10.46 -7.67
CA ALA A 88 -11.55 -9.64 -7.36
C ALA A 88 -11.14 -8.23 -6.90
N ALA A 89 -11.96 -7.24 -7.23
CA ALA A 89 -11.93 -5.96 -6.57
C ALA A 89 -12.56 -6.05 -5.18
N PHE A 90 -12.16 -5.16 -4.27
CA PHE A 90 -12.70 -5.10 -2.91
C PHE A 90 -14.23 -5.00 -2.88
N GLU A 91 -14.81 -4.23 -3.79
CA GLU A 91 -16.26 -4.01 -3.90
C GLU A 91 -17.03 -5.28 -4.31
N GLN A 92 -16.35 -6.25 -4.90
CA GLN A 92 -16.93 -7.52 -5.34
C GLN A 92 -16.89 -8.61 -4.26
N LEU A 93 -16.15 -8.38 -3.17
CA LEU A 93 -16.07 -9.31 -2.07
C LEU A 93 -17.44 -9.41 -1.37
N ARG A 94 -17.91 -10.63 -1.21
CA ARG A 94 -19.17 -10.89 -0.50
C ARG A 94 -18.88 -11.13 0.98
N PRO A 95 -19.72 -10.62 1.91
CA PRO A 95 -19.68 -11.04 3.29
C PRO A 95 -19.90 -12.57 3.37
N GLY A 96 -19.14 -13.24 4.20
CA GLY A 96 -19.25 -14.71 4.38
C GLY A 96 -18.15 -15.22 5.29
N GLU A 97 -16.96 -15.34 4.77
CA GLU A 97 -15.78 -15.68 5.56
C GLU A 97 -15.28 -14.44 6.29
N ARG A 98 -15.13 -14.53 7.62
CA ARG A 98 -14.56 -13.48 8.46
C ARG A 98 -13.10 -13.78 8.79
N HIS A 99 -12.36 -12.74 9.06
CA HIS A 99 -10.92 -12.82 9.30
C HIS A 99 -10.53 -12.11 10.60
N ASP A 100 -9.47 -12.57 11.25
CA ASP A 100 -8.91 -11.90 12.41
C ASP A 100 -8.31 -10.53 12.05
N LEU A 101 -7.81 -10.42 10.81
CA LEU A 101 -7.16 -9.23 10.27
C LEU A 101 -7.66 -8.95 8.84
N VAL A 102 -8.05 -7.70 8.57
CA VAL A 102 -8.21 -7.18 7.20
C VAL A 102 -7.20 -6.07 7.01
N TYR A 103 -6.38 -6.15 5.95
CA TYR A 103 -5.38 -5.13 5.73
C TYR A 103 -5.26 -4.69 4.28
N ALA A 104 -4.70 -3.49 4.09
CA ALA A 104 -4.38 -2.92 2.79
C ALA A 104 -2.98 -2.29 2.81
N ALA A 105 -2.12 -2.73 1.91
CA ALA A 105 -0.76 -2.26 1.74
C ALA A 105 -0.71 -1.29 0.55
N ALA A 106 -0.72 0.01 0.82
CA ALA A 106 -0.75 1.08 -0.19
C ALA A 106 -1.88 0.93 -1.24
N ALA A 107 -3.00 0.31 -0.87
CA ALA A 107 -4.08 -0.03 -1.81
C ALA A 107 -5.44 0.59 -1.46
N LEU A 108 -5.67 0.95 -0.19
CA LEU A 108 -6.99 1.35 0.30
C LEU A 108 -7.58 2.56 -0.44
N HIS A 109 -6.74 3.50 -0.86
CA HIS A 109 -7.16 4.71 -1.60
C HIS A 109 -7.71 4.42 -3.01
N TRP A 110 -7.54 3.20 -3.53
CA TRP A 110 -8.12 2.76 -4.80
C TRP A 110 -9.54 2.22 -4.66
N THR A 111 -9.98 1.93 -3.43
CA THR A 111 -11.31 1.39 -3.16
C THR A 111 -12.38 2.49 -3.15
N GLU A 112 -13.62 2.11 -3.46
CA GLU A 112 -14.76 3.03 -3.41
C GLU A 112 -15.01 3.52 -1.99
N PRO A 113 -15.08 4.84 -1.74
CA PRO A 113 -15.29 5.37 -0.40
C PRO A 113 -16.63 4.95 0.23
N ALA A 114 -17.70 4.92 -0.59
CA ALA A 114 -19.04 4.61 -0.11
C ALA A 114 -19.11 3.16 0.41
N GLY A 115 -19.44 2.99 1.69
CA GLY A 115 -19.61 1.70 2.35
C GLY A 115 -18.30 0.94 2.61
N ARG A 116 -17.13 1.55 2.37
CA ARG A 116 -15.82 0.94 2.60
C ARG A 116 -15.71 0.33 4.00
N TRP A 117 -16.00 1.11 5.02
CA TRP A 117 -15.83 0.71 6.41
C TRP A 117 -16.83 -0.34 6.86
N SER A 118 -18.08 -0.24 6.42
CA SER A 118 -19.10 -1.27 6.69
C SER A 118 -18.75 -2.61 6.04
N ARG A 119 -18.18 -2.57 4.82
CA ARG A 119 -17.70 -3.77 4.14
C ARG A 119 -16.51 -4.39 4.84
N ILE A 120 -15.53 -3.58 5.30
CA ILE A 120 -14.40 -4.08 6.08
C ILE A 120 -14.89 -4.69 7.40
N ALA A 121 -15.81 -4.01 8.10
CA ALA A 121 -16.40 -4.53 9.33
C ALA A 121 -17.08 -5.89 9.15
N ALA A 122 -17.81 -6.08 8.04
CA ALA A 122 -18.48 -7.34 7.73
C ALA A 122 -17.51 -8.50 7.39
N LEU A 123 -16.26 -8.20 7.05
CA LEU A 123 -15.20 -9.16 6.75
C LEU A 123 -14.32 -9.49 7.98
N LEU A 124 -14.56 -8.81 9.12
CA LEU A 124 -13.80 -9.03 10.34
C LEU A 124 -14.56 -9.89 11.34
N GLU A 125 -13.83 -10.74 12.04
CA GLU A 125 -14.32 -11.38 13.27
C GLU A 125 -14.60 -10.34 14.35
N PRO A 126 -15.52 -10.59 15.31
CA PRO A 126 -15.72 -9.71 16.46
C PRO A 126 -14.39 -9.40 17.16
N GLY A 127 -14.10 -8.11 17.35
CA GLY A 127 -12.81 -7.66 17.89
C GLY A 127 -11.61 -7.84 16.94
N GLY A 128 -11.86 -8.21 15.70
CA GLY A 128 -10.83 -8.27 14.64
C GLY A 128 -10.21 -6.92 14.34
N VAL A 129 -9.10 -6.91 13.64
CA VAL A 129 -8.27 -5.73 13.40
C VAL A 129 -8.31 -5.34 11.94
N VAL A 130 -8.42 -4.04 11.68
CA VAL A 130 -8.09 -3.46 10.38
C VAL A 130 -6.72 -2.79 10.45
N ALA A 131 -5.88 -3.01 9.42
CA ALA A 131 -4.59 -2.34 9.25
C ALA A 131 -4.50 -1.71 7.86
N SER A 132 -4.03 -0.48 7.78
CA SER A 132 -3.68 0.16 6.51
C SER A 132 -2.30 0.78 6.65
N PHE A 133 -1.41 0.48 5.71
CA PHE A 133 -0.05 0.96 5.78
C PHE A 133 0.51 1.25 4.39
N GLY A 134 1.42 2.19 4.35
CA GLY A 134 2.11 2.64 3.15
C GLY A 134 2.76 3.98 3.38
N GLY A 135 3.48 4.45 2.41
CA GLY A 135 4.14 5.74 2.45
C GLY A 135 4.78 6.09 1.12
N PRO A 136 5.16 7.34 0.94
CA PRO A 136 5.93 7.77 -0.20
C PRO A 136 7.36 7.24 -0.13
N VAL A 137 8.00 7.16 -1.28
CA VAL A 137 9.46 6.99 -1.38
C VAL A 137 10.06 8.35 -1.72
N ARG A 138 10.94 8.86 -0.87
CA ARG A 138 11.56 10.17 -1.02
C ARG A 138 13.08 10.06 -1.01
N LEU A 139 13.74 10.84 -1.86
CA LEU A 139 15.20 10.99 -1.78
C LEU A 139 15.57 11.64 -0.45
N ALA A 140 16.51 11.05 0.28
CA ALA A 140 16.91 11.51 1.60
C ALA A 140 17.86 12.73 1.53
N ASP A 141 18.69 12.81 0.47
CA ASP A 141 19.56 13.97 0.23
C ASP A 141 18.74 15.13 -0.37
N PRO A 142 18.63 16.29 0.33
CA PRO A 142 17.85 17.42 -0.16
C PRO A 142 18.35 18.01 -1.48
N ALA A 143 19.67 17.98 -1.74
CA ALA A 143 20.25 18.53 -2.97
C ALA A 143 19.90 17.64 -4.17
N VAL A 144 19.99 16.32 -4.00
CA VAL A 144 19.59 15.34 -5.02
C VAL A 144 18.07 15.40 -5.25
N ALA A 145 17.29 15.49 -4.18
CA ALA A 145 15.83 15.63 -4.27
C ALA A 145 15.43 16.88 -5.05
N GLU A 146 16.08 18.03 -4.79
CA GLU A 146 15.83 19.28 -5.49
C GLU A 146 16.23 19.19 -6.97
N ALA A 147 17.39 18.61 -7.28
CA ALA A 147 17.83 18.41 -8.67
C ALA A 147 16.84 17.54 -9.47
N VAL A 148 16.37 16.43 -8.89
CA VAL A 148 15.36 15.56 -9.50
C VAL A 148 14.02 16.29 -9.63
N ARG A 149 13.60 17.06 -8.62
CA ARG A 149 12.37 17.87 -8.65
C ARG A 149 12.40 18.89 -9.79
N ALA A 150 13.52 19.60 -9.94
CA ALA A 150 13.70 20.58 -11.03
C ALA A 150 13.58 19.94 -12.42
N VAL A 151 14.15 18.74 -12.61
CA VAL A 151 14.00 17.99 -13.87
C VAL A 151 12.54 17.59 -14.10
N ARG A 152 11.86 17.09 -13.07
CA ARG A 152 10.48 16.59 -13.14
C ARG A 152 9.46 17.69 -13.43
N ALA A 153 9.67 18.89 -12.93
CA ALA A 153 8.74 20.01 -13.08
C ALA A 153 8.40 20.35 -14.55
N ALA A 154 9.28 20.01 -15.49
CA ALA A 154 9.01 20.19 -16.92
C ALA A 154 8.08 19.11 -17.53
N PHE A 155 7.80 18.04 -16.81
CA PHE A 155 7.07 16.85 -17.30
C PHE A 155 5.82 16.52 -16.48
N LEU A 156 5.86 16.77 -15.18
CA LEU A 156 4.82 16.40 -14.22
C LEU A 156 4.48 17.62 -13.36
N ALA A 157 3.20 17.92 -13.23
CA ALA A 157 2.74 19.00 -12.37
C ALA A 157 2.98 18.67 -10.88
N SER A 158 2.69 17.45 -10.46
CA SER A 158 2.96 16.90 -9.12
C SER A 158 2.85 15.38 -9.18
N ASP A 159 3.58 14.68 -8.31
CA ASP A 159 3.40 13.27 -8.01
C ASP A 159 2.81 13.04 -6.61
N GLU A 160 2.46 14.12 -5.92
CA GLU A 160 1.79 14.04 -4.63
C GLU A 160 0.34 13.55 -4.81
N VAL A 161 -0.01 12.57 -3.99
CA VAL A 161 -1.39 12.07 -3.90
C VAL A 161 -2.06 12.78 -2.72
N PRO A 162 -3.05 13.64 -2.97
CA PRO A 162 -3.75 14.33 -1.89
C PRO A 162 -4.48 13.30 -1.01
N SER A 163 -4.69 13.66 0.26
CA SER A 163 -5.48 12.83 1.18
C SER A 163 -6.88 12.60 0.62
N PRO A 164 -7.37 11.34 0.53
CA PRO A 164 -8.67 11.02 -0.05
C PRO A 164 -9.86 11.70 0.63
N ASP A 165 -9.74 12.07 1.90
CA ASP A 165 -10.78 12.75 2.67
C ASP A 165 -10.50 14.25 2.90
N GLY A 166 -9.48 14.77 2.25
CA GLY A 166 -9.07 16.17 2.38
C GLY A 166 -8.37 16.50 3.70
N THR A 167 -7.96 15.51 4.49
CA THR A 167 -7.21 15.73 5.74
C THR A 167 -5.90 16.46 5.43
N PRO A 168 -5.64 17.64 6.02
CA PRO A 168 -4.38 18.35 5.85
C PRO A 168 -3.18 17.56 6.38
N PRO A 169 -1.98 17.68 5.77
CA PRO A 169 -0.82 16.90 6.16
C PRO A 169 -0.30 17.18 7.58
N GLU A 170 -0.62 18.33 8.15
CA GLU A 170 -0.25 18.74 9.51
C GLU A 170 -1.17 18.16 10.61
N GLN A 171 -2.27 17.52 10.23
CA GLN A 171 -3.16 16.88 11.21
C GLN A 171 -2.47 15.67 11.84
N PRO A 172 -2.58 15.50 13.19
CA PRO A 172 -1.95 14.37 13.88
C PRO A 172 -2.42 13.00 13.41
N MET A 173 -3.72 12.89 13.06
CA MET A 173 -4.31 11.69 12.48
C MET A 173 -4.55 11.92 11.01
N GLN A 174 -3.92 11.10 10.18
CA GLN A 174 -4.05 11.12 8.73
C GLN A 174 -5.12 10.13 8.26
N TRP A 175 -5.56 10.27 7.02
CA TRP A 175 -6.37 9.26 6.35
C TRP A 175 -5.56 7.94 6.25
N PRO A 176 -6.17 6.77 6.46
CA PRO A 176 -7.58 6.48 6.71
C PRO A 176 -8.00 6.55 8.20
N GLY A 177 -7.13 6.90 9.12
CA GLY A 177 -7.42 6.97 10.54
C GLY A 177 -8.56 7.93 10.88
N THR A 178 -8.64 9.07 10.19
CA THR A 178 -9.72 10.05 10.33
C THR A 178 -11.09 9.48 9.95
N GLU A 179 -11.17 8.71 8.85
CA GLU A 179 -12.41 8.03 8.47
C GLU A 179 -12.76 6.87 9.42
N LEU A 180 -11.76 6.10 9.88
CA LEU A 180 -11.96 5.05 10.87
C LEU A 180 -12.60 5.59 12.15
N GLN A 181 -12.09 6.72 12.66
CA GLN A 181 -12.68 7.39 13.82
C GLN A 181 -14.12 7.85 13.59
N ARG A 182 -14.38 8.47 12.43
CA ARG A 182 -15.72 8.98 12.06
C ARG A 182 -16.73 7.88 11.78
N SER A 183 -16.31 6.69 11.37
CA SER A 183 -17.20 5.59 11.00
C SER A 183 -18.07 5.08 12.15
N GLY A 184 -17.61 5.23 13.40
CA GLY A 184 -18.27 4.69 14.60
C GLY A 184 -18.22 3.17 14.72
N LEU A 185 -17.68 2.46 13.73
CA LEU A 185 -17.60 0.98 13.69
C LEU A 185 -16.35 0.45 14.42
N PHE A 186 -15.32 1.27 14.54
CA PHE A 186 -14.03 0.89 15.10
C PHE A 186 -13.72 1.65 16.39
N THR A 187 -12.84 1.07 17.18
CA THR A 187 -12.28 1.63 18.41
C THR A 187 -10.77 1.47 18.41
N ASP A 188 -10.09 2.13 19.37
CA ASP A 188 -8.64 2.07 19.55
C ASP A 188 -7.89 2.42 18.24
N VAL A 189 -8.35 3.47 17.56
CA VAL A 189 -7.72 3.91 16.29
C VAL A 189 -6.36 4.52 16.61
N ARG A 190 -5.31 3.93 16.04
CA ARG A 190 -3.91 4.36 16.22
C ARG A 190 -3.27 4.66 14.89
N GLN A 191 -2.34 5.61 14.93
CA GLN A 191 -1.40 5.88 13.84
C GLN A 191 0.00 5.86 14.41
N THR A 192 0.91 5.24 13.69
CA THR A 192 2.35 5.28 13.98
C THR A 192 3.14 5.34 12.68
N VAL A 193 4.40 5.74 12.75
CA VAL A 193 5.32 5.74 11.62
C VAL A 193 6.45 4.77 11.94
N LEU A 194 6.72 3.86 11.00
CA LEU A 194 7.95 3.06 10.98
C LEU A 194 8.93 3.76 10.05
N GLU A 195 9.91 4.43 10.66
CA GLU A 195 10.98 5.10 9.91
C GLU A 195 11.86 4.06 9.24
N ARG A 196 12.15 4.30 7.97
CA ARG A 196 12.97 3.38 7.20
C ARG A 196 13.73 4.11 6.10
N ARG A 197 15.04 3.90 6.08
CA ARG A 197 15.92 4.38 5.02
C ARG A 197 16.58 3.19 4.34
N ILE A 198 16.66 3.22 3.02
CA ILE A 198 17.36 2.20 2.23
C ILE A 198 18.28 2.88 1.21
N THR A 199 19.36 2.21 0.86
CA THR A 199 20.27 2.60 -0.22
C THR A 199 19.94 1.78 -1.46
N MET A 200 19.89 2.42 -2.63
CA MET A 200 19.70 1.74 -3.91
C MET A 200 20.56 2.37 -5.00
N SER A 201 20.82 1.63 -6.07
CA SER A 201 21.46 2.20 -7.25
C SER A 201 20.57 3.24 -7.95
N ALA A 202 21.17 4.18 -8.69
CA ALA A 202 20.43 5.11 -9.54
C ALA A 202 19.51 4.38 -10.52
N GLY A 203 19.98 3.23 -11.06
CA GLY A 203 19.18 2.39 -11.97
C GLY A 203 17.94 1.80 -11.28
N ASP A 204 18.08 1.30 -10.06
CA ASP A 204 16.94 0.77 -9.29
C ASP A 204 15.96 1.90 -8.89
N TYR A 205 16.47 3.09 -8.57
CA TYR A 205 15.61 4.25 -8.32
C TYR A 205 14.80 4.66 -9.55
N LEU A 206 15.42 4.70 -10.75
CA LEU A 206 14.69 4.92 -12.00
C LEU A 206 13.66 3.82 -12.28
N GLY A 207 14.04 2.56 -12.01
CA GLY A 207 13.13 1.42 -12.06
C GLY A 207 11.93 1.60 -11.13
N LEU A 208 12.15 2.09 -9.90
CA LEU A 208 11.09 2.41 -8.96
C LEU A 208 10.18 3.51 -9.50
N LEU A 209 10.72 4.62 -10.02
CA LEU A 209 9.92 5.68 -10.63
C LEU A 209 9.02 5.15 -11.75
N SER A 210 9.50 4.19 -12.55
CA SER A 210 8.73 3.57 -13.64
C SER A 210 7.51 2.77 -13.17
N THR A 211 7.34 2.57 -11.87
CA THR A 211 6.21 1.87 -11.25
C THR A 211 5.22 2.83 -10.57
N ILE A 212 5.46 4.14 -10.61
CA ILE A 212 4.58 5.15 -10.00
C ILE A 212 3.56 5.61 -11.06
N SER A 213 2.28 5.70 -10.66
CA SER A 213 1.17 6.00 -11.56
C SER A 213 1.36 7.30 -12.36
N ALA A 214 1.88 8.36 -11.74
CA ALA A 214 2.11 9.63 -12.41
C ALA A 214 3.08 9.52 -13.60
N TYR A 215 4.08 8.65 -13.50
CA TYR A 215 5.03 8.39 -14.59
C TYR A 215 4.44 7.44 -15.64
N LEU A 216 3.61 6.47 -15.24
CA LEU A 216 2.94 5.54 -16.15
C LEU A 216 1.95 6.23 -17.09
N GLU A 217 1.40 7.38 -16.70
CA GLU A 217 0.47 8.16 -17.53
C GLU A 217 1.16 8.95 -18.63
N LEU A 218 2.48 9.12 -18.58
CA LEU A 218 3.23 9.81 -19.61
C LEU A 218 3.37 8.94 -20.88
N PRO A 219 3.38 9.54 -22.10
CA PRO A 219 3.73 8.81 -23.31
C PRO A 219 5.15 8.23 -23.24
N ALA A 220 5.37 7.03 -23.81
CA ALA A 220 6.66 6.32 -23.71
C ALA A 220 7.89 7.18 -24.09
N PRO A 221 7.89 7.97 -25.19
CA PRO A 221 9.03 8.83 -25.52
C PRO A 221 9.29 9.93 -24.48
N VAL A 222 8.24 10.40 -23.79
CA VAL A 222 8.34 11.41 -22.73
C VAL A 222 8.92 10.77 -21.47
N GLN A 223 8.51 9.53 -21.15
CA GLN A 223 9.08 8.75 -20.05
C GLN A 223 10.58 8.56 -20.23
N GLU A 224 11.02 8.11 -21.43
CA GLU A 224 12.43 7.90 -21.74
C GLU A 224 13.23 9.19 -21.56
N GLN A 225 12.76 10.30 -22.13
CA GLN A 225 13.41 11.61 -21.99
C GLN A 225 13.50 12.06 -20.54
N LEU A 226 12.46 11.84 -19.75
CA LEU A 226 12.44 12.18 -18.33
C LEU A 226 13.46 11.34 -17.55
N TYR A 227 13.48 10.01 -17.77
CA TYR A 227 14.41 9.12 -17.08
C TYR A 227 15.87 9.43 -17.44
N ASP A 228 16.17 9.71 -18.71
CA ASP A 228 17.51 10.11 -19.15
C ASP A 228 17.98 11.42 -18.47
N ARG A 229 17.07 12.38 -18.30
CA ARG A 229 17.40 13.62 -17.61
C ARG A 229 17.59 13.42 -16.10
N ILE A 230 16.75 12.61 -15.46
CA ILE A 230 16.89 12.26 -14.05
C ILE A 230 18.21 11.51 -13.83
N ALA A 231 18.55 10.53 -14.68
CA ALA A 231 19.80 9.78 -14.60
C ALA A 231 21.05 10.66 -14.57
N ARG A 232 21.04 11.79 -15.29
CA ARG A 232 22.19 12.72 -15.35
C ARG A 232 22.41 13.53 -14.07
N VAL A 233 21.40 13.64 -13.23
CA VAL A 233 21.49 14.40 -11.97
C VAL A 233 21.58 13.49 -10.74
N LEU A 234 21.39 12.17 -10.91
CA LEU A 234 21.53 11.21 -9.83
C LEU A 234 23.00 10.83 -9.61
N PRO A 235 23.47 10.67 -8.37
CA PRO A 235 24.71 9.97 -8.06
C PRO A 235 24.57 8.46 -8.38
N GLU A 236 25.66 7.71 -8.32
CA GLU A 236 25.66 6.27 -8.58
C GLU A 236 24.70 5.49 -7.65
N THR A 237 24.64 5.91 -6.39
CA THR A 237 23.72 5.37 -5.38
C THR A 237 22.96 6.49 -4.70
N VAL A 238 21.73 6.22 -4.29
CA VAL A 238 20.86 7.16 -3.56
C VAL A 238 20.36 6.51 -2.27
N GLU A 239 20.25 7.33 -1.24
CA GLU A 239 19.45 6.97 -0.06
C GLU A 239 18.03 7.47 -0.25
N VAL A 240 17.07 6.61 0.11
CA VAL A 240 15.65 6.93 0.04
C VAL A 240 14.98 6.63 1.37
N ASP A 241 14.19 7.58 1.84
CA ASP A 241 13.27 7.37 2.95
C ASP A 241 12.04 6.64 2.44
N THR A 242 11.73 5.52 3.08
CA THR A 242 10.60 4.64 2.74
C THR A 242 9.73 4.41 3.97
N ASP A 243 9.52 5.47 4.72
CA ASP A 243 8.73 5.47 5.94
C ASP A 243 7.32 4.94 5.68
N LEU A 244 6.83 4.15 6.62
CA LEU A 244 5.50 3.57 6.56
C LEU A 244 4.61 4.21 7.62
N THR A 245 3.60 4.95 7.19
CA THR A 245 2.50 5.32 8.09
C THR A 245 1.57 4.13 8.22
N VAL A 246 1.38 3.68 9.46
CA VAL A 246 0.58 2.51 9.81
C VAL A 246 -0.63 2.96 10.61
N HIS A 247 -1.82 2.65 10.11
CA HIS A 247 -3.09 2.89 10.79
C HIS A 247 -3.68 1.56 11.24
N LEU A 248 -4.08 1.49 12.49
CA LEU A 248 -4.65 0.30 13.13
C LEU A 248 -5.96 0.67 13.80
N ALA A 249 -6.95 -0.20 13.71
CA ALA A 249 -8.18 -0.05 14.47
C ALA A 249 -8.81 -1.42 14.76
N ARG A 250 -9.61 -1.49 15.81
CA ARG A 250 -10.29 -2.72 16.24
C ARG A 250 -11.78 -2.59 15.97
N LEU A 251 -12.39 -3.60 15.37
CA LEU A 251 -13.83 -3.70 15.21
C LEU A 251 -14.50 -3.70 16.58
N ARG A 252 -15.53 -2.85 16.76
CA ARG A 252 -16.33 -2.84 17.99
C ARG A 252 -17.10 -4.16 18.14
N PRO A 253 -17.18 -4.73 19.35
CA PRO A 253 -17.95 -5.97 19.58
C PRO A 253 -19.42 -5.87 19.16
N ASP A 254 -20.02 -4.69 19.29
CA ASP A 254 -21.45 -4.45 19.03
C ASP A 254 -21.74 -3.97 17.59
N ALA A 255 -20.76 -3.95 16.70
CA ALA A 255 -20.93 -3.45 15.33
C ALA A 255 -21.78 -4.39 14.44
N ASP A 256 -22.02 -5.62 14.86
CA ASP A 256 -22.86 -6.60 14.14
C ASP A 256 -24.38 -6.39 14.32
N SER A 257 -24.80 -5.47 15.21
CA SER A 257 -26.22 -5.31 15.60
C SER A 257 -26.88 -4.08 14.99
N ARG A 258 -26.24 -3.45 13.99
CA ARG A 258 -26.79 -2.22 13.35
C ARG A 258 -26.93 -2.34 11.85
#